data_1a4f3d409d94867bf6e0d593d9d8050f
#
_entry.id   1a4f3d409d94867bf6e0d593d9d8050f
#
_cell.length_a   1.000
_cell.length_b   1.000
_cell.length_c   1.000
_cell.angle_alpha   90.00
_cell.angle_beta   90.00
_cell.angle_gamma   90.00
#
_symmetry.space_group_name_H-M   'P 1'
#
loop_
_entity.id
_entity.type
_entity.pdbx_description
1 polymer ?
#
loop_
_entity_poly.entity_id
_entity_poly.type
_entity_poly.pdbx_seq_one_letter_code
_entity_poly.pdbx_strand_id
1 'polypeptide(L)' 'MRNVTLKQLRVFAAVVRTGSVTGAAQRLNVSPPAVTLQMQLLQSQVGLPLVE' A
#
# COMPACT_ATOMS: atom_id res chain seq x y z
N MET A 1 14.84 7.74 -0.09
CA MET A 1 13.98 6.96 0.55
C MET A 1 14.52 5.99 1.39
N ARG A 2 14.30 5.95 2.56
CA ARG A 2 14.83 5.07 3.38
C ARG A 2 13.91 4.06 3.62
N ASN A 3 13.99 2.89 3.71
CA ASN A 3 13.12 1.81 4.18
C ASN A 3 11.87 1.58 3.35
N VAL A 4 11.70 2.25 2.24
CA VAL A 4 10.59 1.96 1.34
C VAL A 4 11.04 0.85 0.41
N THR A 5 10.35 -0.27 0.45
CA THR A 5 10.73 -1.41 -0.34
C THR A 5 9.96 -1.43 -1.65
N LEU A 6 10.47 -2.19 -2.59
CA LEU A 6 9.78 -2.38 -3.86
C LEU A 6 8.40 -2.99 -3.63
N LYS A 7 8.28 -3.87 -2.65
CA LYS A 7 7.01 -4.48 -2.30
C LYS A 7 6.00 -3.42 -1.88
N GLN A 8 6.43 -2.47 -1.04
CA GLN A 8 5.55 -1.41 -0.60
C GLN A 8 5.11 -0.53 -1.76
N LEU A 9 6.02 -0.25 -2.67
CA LEU A 9 5.68 0.55 -3.85
C LEU A 9 4.70 -0.19 -4.75
N ARG A 10 4.82 -1.50 -4.86
CA ARG A 10 3.87 -2.28 -5.65
C ARG A 10 2.49 -2.25 -5.04
N VAL A 11 2.43 -2.35 -3.71
CA VAL A 11 1.14 -2.28 -3.01
C VAL A 11 0.50 -0.92 -3.25
N PHE A 12 1.27 0.14 -3.10
CA PHE A 12 0.75 1.48 -3.30
C PHE A 12 0.25 1.66 -4.73
N ALA A 13 1.03 1.21 -5.70
CA ALA A 13 0.64 1.31 -7.11
C ALA A 13 -0.65 0.54 -7.37
N ALA A 14 -0.79 -0.63 -6.77
CA ALA A 14 -2.00 -1.43 -6.96
C ALA A 14 -3.22 -0.73 -6.39
N VAL A 15 -3.07 -0.09 -5.22
CA VAL A 15 -4.19 0.66 -4.63
C VAL A 15 -4.59 1.82 -5.54
N VAL A 16 -3.62 2.52 -6.08
CA VAL A 16 -3.90 3.65 -6.97
C VAL A 16 -4.58 3.16 -8.24
N ARG A 17 -4.10 2.05 -8.80
CA ARG A 17 -4.65 1.56 -10.06
C ARG A 17 -6.05 1.01 -9.91
N THR A 18 -6.30 0.29 -8.82
CA THR A 18 -7.62 -0.33 -8.63
C THR A 18 -8.60 0.61 -7.95
N GLY A 19 -8.10 1.63 -7.30
CA GLY A 19 -8.96 2.57 -6.60
C GLY A 19 -9.47 2.05 -5.27
N SER A 20 -8.98 0.91 -4.78
CA SER A 20 -9.44 0.39 -3.50
C SER A 20 -8.42 -0.58 -2.91
N VAL A 21 -8.48 -0.71 -1.59
CA VAL A 21 -7.64 -1.66 -0.88
C VAL A 21 -8.06 -3.08 -1.25
N THR A 22 -9.35 -3.34 -1.32
CA THR A 22 -9.85 -4.67 -1.67
C THR A 22 -9.40 -5.07 -3.06
N GLY A 23 -9.53 -4.15 -4.01
CA GLY A 23 -9.11 -4.42 -5.38
C GLY A 23 -7.61 -4.67 -5.45
N ALA A 24 -6.82 -3.89 -4.72
CA ALA A 24 -5.38 -4.09 -4.70
C ALA A 24 -5.02 -5.45 -4.12
N ALA A 25 -5.71 -5.84 -3.04
CA ALA A 25 -5.45 -7.13 -2.41
C ALA A 25 -5.72 -8.28 -3.36
N GLN A 26 -6.81 -8.19 -4.11
CA GLN A 26 -7.13 -9.23 -5.08
C GLN A 26 -6.09 -9.29 -6.18
N ARG A 27 -5.65 -8.13 -6.65
CA ARG A 27 -4.68 -8.07 -7.71
C ARG A 27 -3.34 -8.63 -7.28
N LEU A 28 -2.97 -8.40 -6.03
CA LEU A 28 -1.70 -8.88 -5.51
C LEU A 28 -1.80 -10.25 -4.88
N ASN A 29 -3.01 -10.80 -4.81
CA ASN A 29 -3.24 -12.12 -4.24
C ASN A 29 -2.86 -12.17 -2.77
N VAL A 30 -3.25 -11.14 -2.03
CA VAL A 30 -3.01 -11.05 -0.59
C VAL A 30 -4.31 -10.63 0.08
N SER A 31 -4.33 -10.67 1.41
CA SER A 31 -5.52 -10.25 2.14
C SER A 31 -5.60 -8.73 2.22
N PRO A 32 -6.82 -8.15 2.30
CA PRO A 32 -6.96 -6.71 2.46
C PRO A 32 -6.21 -6.14 3.67
N PRO A 33 -6.23 -6.78 4.85
CA PRO A 33 -5.44 -6.28 5.96
C PRO A 33 -3.95 -6.17 5.66
N ALA A 34 -3.42 -7.07 4.84
CA ALA A 34 -2.01 -7.02 4.47
C ALA A 34 -1.73 -5.76 3.65
N VAL A 35 -2.63 -5.40 2.74
CA VAL A 35 -2.49 -4.19 1.95
C VAL A 35 -2.56 -2.97 2.86
N THR A 36 -3.50 -2.96 3.77
CA THR A 36 -3.65 -1.84 4.70
C THR A 36 -2.39 -1.65 5.53
N LEU A 37 -1.83 -2.75 6.02
CA LEU A 37 -0.60 -2.68 6.81
C LEU A 37 0.54 -2.08 5.99
N GLN A 38 0.69 -2.53 4.74
CA GLN A 38 1.75 -2.00 3.90
C GLN A 38 1.55 -0.52 3.61
N MET A 39 0.32 -0.10 3.43
CA MET A 39 0.03 1.32 3.21
C MET A 39 0.38 2.15 4.44
N GLN A 40 0.07 1.63 5.62
CA GLN A 40 0.40 2.33 6.85
C GLN A 40 1.90 2.44 7.04
N LEU A 41 2.63 1.38 6.72
CA LEU A 41 4.08 1.39 6.82
C LEU A 41 4.68 2.39 5.84
N LEU A 42 4.18 2.43 4.63
CA LEU A 42 4.66 3.37 3.64
C LEU A 42 4.39 4.81 4.08
N GLN A 43 3.20 5.06 4.59
CA GLN A 43 2.83 6.36 5.09
C GLN A 43 3.77 6.80 6.20
N SER A 44 4.10 5.88 7.09
CA SER A 44 5.01 6.16 8.19
C SER A 44 6.41 6.48 7.68
N GLN A 45 6.86 5.77 6.65
CA GLN A 45 8.19 5.98 6.09
C GLN A 45 8.29 7.35 5.41
N VAL A 46 7.26 7.72 4.70
CA VAL A 46 7.24 8.98 3.97
C VAL A 46 7.00 10.15 4.91
N GLY A 47 6.28 9.91 5.99
CA GLY A 47 5.99 10.95 6.96
C GLY A 47 4.85 11.87 6.55
N LEU A 48 4.04 11.45 5.59
CA LEU A 48 2.88 12.21 5.16
C LEU A 48 1.62 11.41 5.44
N PRO A 49 0.57 12.07 5.92
CA PRO A 49 -0.70 11.36 6.08
C PRO A 49 -1.29 11.13 4.71
N LEU A 50 -1.59 9.93 4.43
CA LEU A 50 -2.21 9.62 3.20
C LEU A 50 -3.65 9.69 3.39
N VAL A 51 -4.30 10.19 3.50
CA VAL A 51 -5.56 10.20 3.65
C VAL A 51 -6.43 10.17 4.13
N GLU A 52 -6.85 10.19 4.47
CA GLU A 52 -7.67 10.09 4.79
C GLU A 52 -8.36 10.32 4.72
#